data_23c3762ddb19b1a30b7c746809673706
#
_entry.id   23c3762ddb19b1a30b7c746809673706
#
_cell.length_a   1.000
_cell.length_b   1.000
_cell.length_c   1.000
_cell.angle_alpha   90.00
_cell.angle_beta   90.00
_cell.angle_gamma   90.00
#
_symmetry.space_group_name_H-M   'P 1'
#
loop_
_entity.id
_entity.type
_entity.pdbx_description
1 polymer ?
#
loop_
_entity_poly.entity_id
_entity_poly.type
_entity_poly.pdbx_seq_one_letter_code
_entity_poly.pdbx_strand_id
1 'polypeptide(L)'
;MHYSDTDRAMMRDGAEQAAEMLEAAGGTNVRITWAPRWASHEVGIARMGADPKTSVLNQFQQTHDVKNLFVVDGASMPSVGYVNPTLTMMALVVRTCEHLLEGLRKLEI
;
A
#
# COMPACT_ATOMS: atom_id res chain seq x y z
N MET A 1 -10.04 7.23 -11.07
CA MET A 1 -9.96 7.23 -9.60
C MET A 1 -10.97 8.24 -9.08
N HIS A 2 -11.80 7.86 -8.14
CA HIS A 2 -12.80 8.75 -7.55
C HIS A 2 -12.54 8.82 -6.04
N TYR A 3 -12.32 10.02 -5.53
CA TYR A 3 -12.16 10.26 -4.09
C TYR A 3 -13.54 10.41 -3.45
N SER A 4 -13.74 9.76 -2.30
CA SER A 4 -14.92 9.94 -1.48
C SER A 4 -14.95 11.34 -0.84
N ASP A 5 -16.08 11.72 -0.27
CA ASP A 5 -16.17 13.00 0.45
C ASP A 5 -15.29 12.99 1.70
N THR A 6 -15.13 11.83 2.34
CA THR A 6 -14.21 11.65 3.48
C THR A 6 -12.77 11.88 3.07
N ASP A 7 -12.32 11.30 1.93
CA ASP A 7 -10.96 11.51 1.43
C ASP A 7 -10.69 13.00 1.17
N ARG A 8 -11.66 13.69 0.54
CA ARG A 8 -11.57 15.13 0.26
C ARG A 8 -11.50 15.97 1.54
N ALA A 9 -12.27 15.61 2.56
CA ALA A 9 -12.25 16.28 3.86
C ALA A 9 -10.91 16.09 4.56
N MET A 10 -10.38 14.85 4.60
CA MET A 10 -9.06 14.56 5.16
C MET A 10 -7.93 15.30 4.43
N MET A 11 -7.96 15.34 3.10
CA MET A 11 -6.95 16.05 2.31
C MET A 11 -6.98 17.56 2.60
N ARG A 12 -8.15 18.13 2.77
CA ARG A 12 -8.30 19.56 3.10
C ARG A 12 -7.77 19.86 4.50
N ASP A 13 -8.23 19.10 5.50
CA ASP A 13 -7.78 19.24 6.88
C ASP A 13 -6.26 19.12 6.99
N GLY A 14 -5.66 18.08 6.37
CA GLY A 14 -4.21 17.90 6.38
C GLY A 14 -3.45 19.07 5.73
N ALA A 15 -3.98 19.66 4.66
CA ALA A 15 -3.37 20.81 4.00
C ALA A 15 -3.47 22.08 4.87
N GLU A 16 -4.59 22.30 5.54
CA GLU A 16 -4.81 23.43 6.46
C GLU A 16 -3.88 23.31 7.67
N GLN A 17 -3.80 22.12 8.31
CA GLN A 17 -2.88 21.87 9.42
C GLN A 17 -1.41 22.07 9.03
N ALA A 18 -1.01 21.59 7.84
CA ALA A 18 0.35 21.80 7.34
C ALA A 18 0.67 23.29 7.11
N ALA A 19 -0.28 24.05 6.61
CA ALA A 19 -0.12 25.50 6.44
C ALA A 19 0.04 26.21 7.78
N GLU A 20 -0.80 25.92 8.77
CA GLU A 20 -0.70 26.47 10.13
C GLU A 20 0.66 26.14 10.79
N MET A 21 1.15 24.90 10.63
CA MET A 21 2.46 24.50 11.16
C MET A 21 3.60 25.29 10.51
N LEU A 22 3.55 25.51 9.20
CA LEU A 22 4.56 26.27 8.47
C LEU A 22 4.55 27.75 8.89
N GLU A 23 3.38 28.36 9.04
CA GLU A 23 3.23 29.74 9.52
C GLU A 23 3.72 29.90 10.97
N ALA A 24 3.38 28.95 11.85
CA ALA A 24 3.86 28.93 13.23
C ALA A 24 5.40 28.79 13.32
N ALA A 25 6.02 28.10 12.35
CA ALA A 25 7.47 28.00 12.21
C ALA A 25 8.13 29.25 11.58
N GLY A 26 7.37 30.33 11.31
CA GLY A 26 7.86 31.58 10.71
C GLY A 26 7.84 31.61 9.20
N GLY A 27 7.19 30.64 8.54
CA GLY A 27 6.98 30.65 7.09
C GLY A 27 6.11 31.83 6.66
N THR A 28 6.46 32.46 5.54
CA THR A 28 5.69 33.58 4.96
C THR A 28 5.18 33.17 3.57
N ASN A 29 4.05 33.74 3.17
CA ASN A 29 3.41 33.43 1.89
C ASN A 29 3.11 31.94 1.68
N VAL A 30 2.72 31.24 2.74
CA VAL A 30 2.30 29.85 2.68
C VAL A 30 1.08 29.72 1.76
N ARG A 31 1.14 28.80 0.81
CA ARG A 31 0.07 28.56 -0.16
C ARG A 31 -0.26 27.08 -0.21
N ILE A 32 -1.53 26.77 -0.06
CA ILE A 32 -2.04 25.42 -0.31
C ILE A 32 -2.16 25.24 -1.83
N THR A 33 -1.35 24.35 -2.40
CA THR A 33 -1.48 23.93 -3.80
C THR A 33 -2.26 22.61 -3.85
N TRP A 34 -3.41 22.66 -4.43
CA TRP A 34 -4.28 21.49 -4.55
C TRP A 34 -3.97 20.72 -5.83
N ALA A 35 -3.48 19.48 -5.68
CA ALA A 35 -3.24 18.57 -6.81
C ALA A 35 -4.10 17.30 -6.68
N PRO A 36 -5.42 17.39 -6.92
CA PRO A 36 -6.38 16.31 -6.63
C PRO A 36 -6.24 15.09 -7.56
N ARG A 37 -5.27 15.07 -8.47
CA ARG A 37 -5.07 14.01 -9.46
C ARG A 37 -3.79 13.21 -9.25
N TRP A 38 -3.03 13.48 -8.21
CA TRP A 38 -1.84 12.71 -7.89
C TRP A 38 -2.24 11.52 -7.03
N ALA A 39 -2.20 10.34 -7.64
CA ALA A 39 -2.25 9.08 -6.94
C ALA A 39 -0.87 8.43 -7.08
N SER A 40 -0.30 8.03 -5.98
CA SER A 40 0.90 7.23 -5.88
C SER A 40 0.71 6.24 -4.75
N HIS A 41 1.45 5.15 -4.78
CA HIS A 41 1.35 4.08 -3.80
C HIS A 41 0.01 3.34 -3.84
N GLU A 42 -0.51 3.08 -5.04
CA GLU A 42 -1.71 2.26 -5.23
C GLU A 42 -1.44 0.85 -4.71
N VAL A 43 -2.40 0.34 -3.91
CA VAL A 43 -2.29 -0.97 -3.27
C VAL A 43 -3.63 -1.71 -3.33
N GLY A 44 -3.65 -3.01 -3.03
CA GLY A 44 -4.85 -3.75 -2.70
C GLY A 44 -5.63 -4.39 -3.85
N ILE A 45 -5.16 -4.30 -5.10
CA ILE A 45 -5.84 -4.93 -6.25
C ILE A 45 -5.81 -6.46 -6.13
N ALA A 46 -4.67 -7.03 -5.67
CA ALA A 46 -4.50 -8.46 -5.42
C ALA A 46 -4.20 -8.69 -3.94
N ARG A 47 -5.00 -8.11 -3.05
CA ARG A 47 -4.68 -8.07 -1.62
C ARG A 47 -4.51 -9.45 -0.99
N MET A 48 -3.57 -9.52 -0.04
CA MET A 48 -3.39 -10.65 0.86
C MET A 48 -4.56 -10.76 1.86
N GLY A 49 -4.87 -11.99 2.26
CA GLY A 49 -5.83 -12.29 3.31
C GLY A 49 -5.89 -13.78 3.61
N ALA A 50 -6.53 -14.14 4.71
CA ALA A 50 -6.68 -15.53 5.13
C ALA A 50 -7.81 -16.27 4.41
N ASP A 51 -8.85 -15.54 3.98
CA ASP A 51 -10.03 -16.10 3.34
C ASP A 51 -9.95 -15.95 1.82
N PRO A 52 -9.89 -17.06 1.04
CA PRO A 52 -9.85 -17.01 -0.42
C PRO A 52 -11.12 -16.41 -1.06
N LYS A 53 -12.22 -16.29 -0.34
CA LYS A 53 -13.44 -15.63 -0.84
C LYS A 53 -13.32 -14.10 -0.85
N THR A 54 -12.42 -13.54 -0.06
CA THR A 54 -12.27 -12.10 0.13
C THR A 54 -10.87 -11.59 -0.20
N SER A 55 -9.93 -12.47 -0.54
CA SER A 55 -8.56 -12.13 -0.90
C SER A 55 -8.06 -12.97 -2.08
N VAL A 56 -7.15 -12.41 -2.86
CA VAL A 56 -6.51 -13.11 -3.99
C VAL A 56 -5.30 -13.90 -3.53
N LEU A 57 -4.57 -13.37 -2.55
CA LEU A 57 -3.31 -13.93 -2.06
C LEU A 57 -3.41 -14.33 -0.60
N ASN A 58 -2.66 -15.37 -0.25
CA ASN A 58 -2.40 -15.75 1.14
C ASN A 58 -1.33 -14.85 1.78
N GLN A 59 -0.97 -15.13 3.02
CA GLN A 59 0.03 -14.36 3.78
C GLN A 59 1.45 -14.36 3.16
N PHE A 60 1.75 -15.23 2.22
CA PHE A 60 3.04 -15.33 1.53
C PHE A 60 2.99 -14.76 0.11
N GLN A 61 2.03 -13.90 -0.19
CA GLN A 61 1.84 -13.30 -1.52
C GLN A 61 1.62 -14.35 -2.65
N GLN A 62 1.28 -15.58 -2.28
CA GLN A 62 0.93 -16.67 -3.18
C GLN A 62 -0.57 -16.65 -3.43
N THR A 63 -1.00 -16.89 -4.68
CA THR A 63 -2.43 -16.97 -4.98
C THR A 63 -3.07 -18.19 -4.32
N HIS A 64 -4.33 -18.05 -3.87
CA HIS A 64 -5.07 -19.16 -3.29
C HIS A 64 -5.37 -20.26 -4.31
N ASP A 65 -5.61 -19.87 -5.57
CA ASP A 65 -6.08 -20.78 -6.62
C ASP A 65 -4.94 -21.44 -7.39
N VAL A 66 -3.79 -20.77 -7.54
CA VAL A 66 -2.66 -21.23 -8.35
C VAL A 66 -1.38 -21.23 -7.52
N LYS A 67 -0.94 -22.40 -7.08
CA LYS A 67 0.15 -22.56 -6.10
C LYS A 67 1.51 -22.02 -6.55
N ASN A 68 1.78 -21.98 -7.83
CA ASN A 68 3.04 -21.49 -8.39
C ASN A 68 2.97 -20.03 -8.89
N LEU A 69 1.94 -19.29 -8.51
CA LEU A 69 1.77 -17.88 -8.86
C LEU A 69 1.85 -16.99 -7.63
N PHE A 70 2.73 -16.00 -7.68
CA PHE A 70 2.98 -15.01 -6.63
C PHE A 70 2.85 -13.59 -7.19
N VAL A 71 2.33 -12.66 -6.38
CA VAL A 71 2.25 -11.24 -6.72
C VAL A 71 2.96 -10.46 -5.61
N VAL A 72 4.13 -9.90 -5.91
CA VAL A 72 5.09 -9.42 -4.91
C VAL A 72 5.29 -7.89 -4.91
N ASP A 73 4.34 -7.16 -5.42
CA ASP A 73 4.31 -5.70 -5.46
C ASP A 73 3.27 -5.09 -4.50
N GLY A 74 3.01 -3.79 -4.64
CA GLY A 74 2.02 -3.07 -3.84
C GLY A 74 0.60 -3.62 -3.96
N ALA A 75 0.26 -4.28 -5.07
CA ALA A 75 -1.05 -4.89 -5.25
C ALA A 75 -1.39 -5.92 -4.17
N SER A 76 -0.38 -6.59 -3.60
CA SER A 76 -0.52 -7.58 -2.53
C SER A 76 -0.91 -6.98 -1.17
N MET A 77 -0.64 -5.70 -0.94
CA MET A 77 -0.87 -5.03 0.35
C MET A 77 -2.35 -4.69 0.51
N PRO A 78 -3.02 -5.07 1.60
CA PRO A 78 -4.43 -4.72 1.83
C PRO A 78 -4.66 -3.23 2.10
N SER A 79 -3.65 -2.53 2.60
CA SER A 79 -3.66 -1.09 2.85
C SER A 79 -2.24 -0.53 2.85
N VAL A 80 -2.12 0.77 2.72
CA VAL A 80 -0.86 1.52 2.88
C VAL A 80 -0.98 2.45 4.08
N GLY A 81 0.11 2.61 4.82
CA GLY A 81 0.20 3.58 5.92
C GLY A 81 0.48 5.00 5.42
N TYR A 82 0.85 5.88 6.36
CA TYR A 82 1.17 7.29 6.08
C TYR A 82 2.59 7.52 5.52
N VAL A 83 3.42 6.47 5.47
CA VAL A 83 4.78 6.51 4.91
C VAL A 83 4.85 5.75 3.58
N ASN A 84 5.87 6.07 2.78
CA ASN A 84 6.11 5.41 1.51
C ASN A 84 6.30 3.90 1.69
N PRO A 85 5.60 3.04 0.93
CA PRO A 85 5.49 1.60 1.23
C PRO A 85 6.64 0.74 0.71
N THR A 86 7.59 1.28 -0.06
CA THR A 86 8.60 0.49 -0.78
C THR A 86 9.42 -0.41 0.13
N LEU A 87 9.86 0.08 1.30
CA LEU A 87 10.63 -0.74 2.25
C LEU A 87 9.81 -1.93 2.77
N THR A 88 8.53 -1.70 3.05
CA THR A 88 7.60 -2.77 3.45
C THR A 88 7.41 -3.79 2.33
N MET A 89 7.25 -3.33 1.09
CA MET A 89 7.16 -4.22 -0.07
C MET A 89 8.40 -5.09 -0.19
N MET A 90 9.61 -4.52 -0.08
CA MET A 90 10.87 -5.27 -0.13
C MET A 90 10.96 -6.33 0.97
N ALA A 91 10.57 -6.00 2.20
CA ALA A 91 10.54 -6.96 3.30
C ALA A 91 9.56 -8.13 3.05
N LEU A 92 8.39 -7.83 2.49
CA LEU A 92 7.41 -8.85 2.11
C LEU A 92 7.95 -9.76 1.00
N VAL A 93 8.64 -9.21 0.00
CA VAL A 93 9.28 -10.00 -1.08
C VAL A 93 10.32 -10.96 -0.52
N VAL A 94 11.18 -10.52 0.40
CA VAL A 94 12.18 -11.39 1.04
C VAL A 94 11.49 -12.58 1.71
N ARG A 95 10.48 -12.33 2.52
CA ARG A 95 9.69 -13.39 3.17
C ARG A 95 9.04 -14.35 2.18
N THR A 96 8.53 -13.83 1.08
CA THR A 96 7.93 -14.64 0.00
C THR A 96 8.98 -15.50 -0.69
N CYS A 97 10.17 -14.97 -0.96
CA CYS A 97 11.28 -15.73 -1.53
C CYS A 97 11.75 -16.87 -0.62
N GLU A 98 11.83 -16.63 0.69
CA GLU A 98 12.15 -17.68 1.67
C GLU A 98 11.11 -18.80 1.64
N HIS A 99 9.82 -18.46 1.65
CA HIS A 99 8.72 -19.43 1.54
C HIS A 99 8.77 -20.20 0.22
N LEU A 100 8.99 -19.52 -0.90
CA LEU A 100 9.11 -20.15 -2.23
C LEU A 100 10.29 -21.14 -2.26
N LEU A 101 11.46 -20.76 -1.75
CA LEU A 101 12.63 -21.65 -1.71
C LEU A 101 12.37 -22.90 -0.84
N GLU A 102 11.68 -22.74 0.27
CA GLU A 102 11.29 -23.86 1.11
C GLU A 102 10.29 -24.80 0.39
N GLY A 103 9.29 -24.24 -0.28
CA GLY A 103 8.31 -25.02 -1.07
C GLY A 103 8.95 -25.78 -2.22
N LEU A 104 9.91 -25.15 -2.94
CA LEU A 104 10.66 -25.80 -4.01
C LEU A 104 11.53 -26.96 -3.48
N ARG A 105 12.18 -26.80 -2.32
CA ARG A 105 12.97 -27.89 -1.70
C ARG A 105 12.11 -29.08 -1.28
N LYS A 106 10.86 -28.83 -0.92
CA LYS A 106 9.88 -29.84 -0.50
C LYS A 106 9.07 -30.41 -1.67
N LEU A 107 9.23 -29.90 -2.88
CA LEU A 107 8.43 -30.21 -4.08
C LEU A 107 6.91 -29.95 -3.87
N GLU A 108 6.57 -28.88 -3.13
CA GLU A 108 5.20 -28.47 -2.81
C GLU A 108 4.68 -27.35 -3.74
N ILE A 109 5.59 -26.74 -4.50
CA ILE A 109 5.35 -25.65 -5.46
C ILE A 109 5.95 -26.01 -6.82
#